data_b5158ce343ac220687159826c4283b9a
#
_entry.id   b5158ce343ac220687159826c4283b9a
#
_cell.length_a   1.000
_cell.length_b   1.000
_cell.length_c   1.000
_cell.angle_alpha   90.00
_cell.angle_beta   90.00
_cell.angle_gamma   90.00
#
_symmetry.space_group_name_H-M   'P 1'
#
loop_
_entity.id
_entity.type
_entity.pdbx_description
1 polymer ?
#
loop_
_entity_poly.entity_id
_entity_poly.type
_entity_poly.pdbx_seq_one_letter_code
_entity_poly.pdbx_strand_id
1 'polypeptide(L)'
;EIAQCLVGSEMCIRDRFQTPSNQMYAYEGGLAEYRRKVGGFNVGSLLGFVTGGLIYGGFGYNGIGLGGFTYDGAKRGYIDRDGNIVIDSRNDKVWPMTWYGTVIKNDGKTGFVNRKGEYVIQPGDYDVGDLDEINGLLVLKDGKTGKSGIFSVETGQQVIPFRYDGITFAGSDRLVVEKNGVRSLYNMRTGYSVFSVSTDMTIDPFLHDRLTWVHRGSSNYEVINDQGQILFADKDGLIEEARPFSHGYSAVKAKGKWGIMDASGKWLVQPVYQDLDIL
;
A
#
# COMPACT_ATOMS: atom_id res chain seq x y z
N GLU A 1 -24.65 16.25 37.46
CA GLU A 1 -23.42 16.88 36.92
C GLU A 1 -22.95 16.05 35.75
N ILE A 2 -23.23 16.53 34.56
CA ILE A 2 -22.70 15.92 33.33
C ILE A 2 -21.23 16.35 33.30
N ALA A 3 -20.32 15.46 33.70
CA ALA A 3 -18.90 15.67 33.50
C ALA A 3 -18.73 15.94 32.00
N GLN A 4 -18.24 17.14 31.66
CA GLN A 4 -17.79 17.46 30.29
C GLN A 4 -16.57 16.59 29.98
N CYS A 5 -16.83 15.38 29.57
CA CYS A 5 -15.80 14.51 29.02
C CYS A 5 -15.40 15.10 27.68
N LEU A 6 -14.16 15.51 27.51
CA LEU A 6 -13.60 15.86 26.19
C LEU A 6 -13.87 14.70 25.25
N VAL A 7 -14.72 14.92 24.24
CA VAL A 7 -15.10 13.93 23.25
C VAL A 7 -13.83 13.44 22.58
N GLY A 8 -13.50 12.16 22.79
CA GLY A 8 -12.33 11.54 22.20
C GLY A 8 -11.21 11.12 23.16
N SER A 9 -11.31 11.37 24.47
CA SER A 9 -10.32 10.84 25.40
C SER A 9 -10.56 9.35 25.67
N GLU A 10 -9.49 8.56 25.74
CA GLU A 10 -9.54 7.12 26.03
C GLU A 10 -10.33 6.81 27.32
N MET A 11 -10.28 7.71 28.32
CA MET A 11 -10.93 7.57 29.60
C MET A 11 -12.47 7.61 29.47
N CYS A 12 -13.02 8.48 28.62
CA CYS A 12 -14.45 8.58 28.37
C CYS A 12 -15.05 7.39 27.64
N ILE A 13 -14.25 6.73 26.84
CA ILE A 13 -14.66 5.52 26.13
C ILE A 13 -14.69 4.33 27.10
N ARG A 14 -13.71 4.25 27.99
CA ARG A 14 -13.57 3.16 28.96
C ARG A 14 -14.70 3.12 30.00
N ASP A 15 -15.22 4.29 30.39
CA ASP A 15 -16.26 4.39 31.41
C ASP A 15 -17.67 4.09 30.88
N ARG A 16 -17.87 4.13 29.56
CA ARG A 16 -19.18 3.85 28.92
C ARG A 16 -19.42 2.41 28.60
N PHE A 17 -18.34 1.66 28.27
CA PHE A 17 -18.46 0.30 27.76
C PHE A 17 -17.45 -0.64 28.41
N GLN A 18 -17.88 -1.86 28.76
CA GLN A 18 -16.95 -2.94 29.05
C GLN A 18 -16.31 -3.40 27.75
N THR A 19 -15.10 -2.92 27.49
CA THR A 19 -14.36 -3.29 26.28
C THR A 19 -13.56 -4.57 26.51
N PRO A 20 -13.40 -5.42 25.49
CA PRO A 20 -12.61 -6.64 25.59
C PRO A 20 -11.09 -6.36 25.67
N SER A 21 -10.68 -5.09 25.77
CA SER A 21 -9.29 -4.67 25.68
C SER A 21 -8.97 -3.47 26.59
N ASN A 22 -7.69 -3.38 26.98
CA ASN A 22 -7.16 -2.26 27.73
C ASN A 22 -6.62 -1.11 26.86
N GLN A 23 -6.58 -1.29 25.53
CA GLN A 23 -6.13 -0.28 24.57
C GLN A 23 -7.27 0.07 23.62
N MET A 24 -7.68 1.31 23.66
CA MET A 24 -8.66 1.87 22.71
C MET A 24 -8.10 3.15 22.11
N TYR A 25 -8.47 3.38 20.87
CA TYR A 25 -8.07 4.56 20.11
C TYR A 25 -9.26 5.49 19.90
N ALA A 26 -9.01 6.71 19.48
CA ALA A 26 -10.05 7.68 19.20
C ALA A 26 -11.03 7.19 18.13
N TYR A 27 -12.28 7.70 18.17
CA TYR A 27 -13.25 7.42 17.13
C TYR A 27 -12.86 8.09 15.81
N GLU A 28 -12.77 7.30 14.76
CA GLU A 28 -12.54 7.76 13.40
C GLU A 28 -13.64 7.23 12.48
N GLY A 29 -14.36 8.15 11.83
CA GLY A 29 -15.50 7.78 10.97
C GLY A 29 -16.57 6.92 11.65
N GLY A 30 -16.81 7.14 12.96
CA GLY A 30 -17.85 6.46 13.75
C GLY A 30 -17.42 5.15 14.41
N LEU A 31 -16.20 4.68 14.18
CA LEU A 31 -15.64 3.48 14.79
C LEU A 31 -14.42 3.81 15.64
N ALA A 32 -14.23 3.10 16.75
CA ALA A 32 -13.02 3.12 17.55
C ALA A 32 -12.29 1.78 17.43
N GLU A 33 -10.99 1.83 17.13
CA GLU A 33 -10.14 0.64 17.17
C GLU A 33 -9.88 0.26 18.63
N TYR A 34 -9.94 -1.03 18.93
CA TYR A 34 -9.43 -1.58 20.18
C TYR A 34 -8.43 -2.71 19.88
N ARG A 35 -7.42 -2.87 20.75
CA ARG A 35 -6.41 -3.91 20.60
C ARG A 35 -6.40 -4.83 21.80
N ARG A 36 -6.42 -6.14 21.55
CA ARG A 36 -6.27 -7.14 22.58
C ARG A 36 -4.79 -7.44 22.79
N LYS A 37 -4.31 -7.36 24.05
CA LYS A 37 -2.97 -7.84 24.39
C LYS A 37 -2.89 -9.34 24.15
N VAL A 38 -2.08 -9.75 23.17
CA VAL A 38 -1.62 -11.13 23.08
C VAL A 38 -0.43 -11.22 24.03
N GLY A 39 -0.49 -12.09 25.02
CA GLY A 39 0.59 -12.28 25.98
C GLY A 39 1.87 -12.73 25.24
N GLY A 40 2.92 -11.91 25.34
CA GLY A 40 4.22 -12.16 24.74
C GLY A 40 4.71 -10.96 23.95
N PHE A 41 5.95 -10.56 24.20
CA PHE A 41 6.66 -9.52 23.46
C PHE A 41 6.95 -10.07 22.05
N ASN A 42 6.22 -9.61 21.06
CA ASN A 42 6.37 -10.09 19.69
C ASN A 42 7.46 -9.26 18.99
N VAL A 43 8.70 -9.78 19.00
CA VAL A 43 9.86 -9.18 18.31
C VAL A 43 9.58 -8.97 16.81
N GLY A 44 8.65 -9.75 16.23
CA GLY A 44 8.23 -9.59 14.83
C GLY A 44 7.54 -8.26 14.51
N SER A 45 6.84 -7.66 15.47
CA SER A 45 6.19 -6.36 15.23
C SER A 45 7.19 -5.20 15.23
N LEU A 46 8.29 -5.33 15.97
CA LEU A 46 9.38 -4.33 15.96
C LEU A 46 10.20 -4.42 14.68
N LEU A 47 10.44 -5.65 14.18
CA LEU A 47 11.13 -5.88 12.90
C LEU A 47 10.27 -5.44 11.70
N GLY A 48 8.95 -5.65 11.72
CA GLY A 48 8.03 -5.16 10.70
C GLY A 48 7.99 -3.63 10.64
N PHE A 49 8.08 -2.95 11.78
CA PHE A 49 8.17 -1.50 11.86
C PHE A 49 9.52 -0.98 11.35
N VAL A 50 10.62 -1.70 11.64
CA VAL A 50 11.98 -1.31 11.23
C VAL A 50 12.27 -1.67 9.77
N THR A 51 11.78 -2.81 9.28
CA THR A 51 12.07 -3.26 7.90
C THR A 51 11.06 -2.75 6.87
N GLY A 52 9.76 -2.66 7.21
CA GLY A 52 8.75 -2.10 6.32
C GLY A 52 8.82 -0.57 6.19
N GLY A 53 9.23 0.13 7.24
CA GLY A 53 9.41 1.59 7.26
C GLY A 53 10.73 2.08 6.68
N LEU A 54 11.77 1.22 6.65
CA LEU A 54 13.11 1.60 6.17
C LEU A 54 13.38 1.20 4.71
N ILE A 55 12.68 0.18 4.18
CA ILE A 55 12.90 -0.27 2.79
C ILE A 55 12.07 0.54 1.79
N TYR A 56 10.92 1.11 2.23
CA TYR A 56 10.09 1.97 1.39
C TYR A 56 9.68 3.25 2.12
N GLY A 57 10.67 3.95 2.64
CA GLY A 57 10.64 5.29 3.19
C GLY A 57 9.33 5.69 3.86
N GLY A 58 9.40 6.01 5.13
CA GLY A 58 8.30 6.56 5.92
C GLY A 58 7.71 7.85 5.37
N PHE A 59 7.32 7.85 4.12
CA PHE A 59 6.46 8.85 3.53
C PHE A 59 5.08 8.23 3.43
N GLY A 60 4.23 8.62 4.37
CA GLY A 60 2.83 8.22 4.40
C GLY A 60 2.14 8.59 3.11
N TYR A 61 2.10 7.66 2.18
CA TYR A 61 1.21 7.73 1.04
C TYR A 61 -0.14 7.20 1.46
N ASN A 62 -1.01 8.12 1.84
CA ASN A 62 -2.43 7.84 1.98
C ASN A 62 -2.96 7.40 0.61
N GLY A 63 -3.29 6.13 0.47
CA GLY A 63 -4.17 5.65 -0.56
C GLY A 63 -3.58 5.28 -1.92
N ILE A 64 -2.26 5.11 -2.03
CA ILE A 64 -1.67 4.43 -3.20
C ILE A 64 -0.92 3.23 -2.65
N GLY A 65 -1.33 2.03 -2.96
CA GLY A 65 -0.95 0.71 -2.46
C GLY A 65 0.52 0.36 -2.20
N LEU A 66 1.27 1.27 -1.62
CA LEU A 66 2.71 1.16 -1.40
C LEU A 66 3.05 1.06 0.09
N GLY A 67 2.36 0.18 0.80
CA GLY A 67 2.74 -0.22 2.14
C GLY A 67 1.84 0.24 3.28
N GLY A 68 0.78 1.02 3.03
CA GLY A 68 -0.17 1.45 4.07
C GLY A 68 -1.16 0.36 4.49
N PHE A 69 -1.51 -0.55 3.58
CA PHE A 69 -2.47 -1.62 3.82
C PHE A 69 -1.75 -2.95 4.07
N THR A 70 -0.93 -3.00 5.11
CA THR A 70 -0.25 -4.23 5.52
C THR A 70 -0.76 -4.71 6.86
N TYR A 71 -0.81 -6.03 7.06
CA TYR A 71 -1.11 -6.59 8.36
C TYR A 71 0.09 -6.41 9.30
N ASP A 72 -0.07 -5.57 10.33
CA ASP A 72 0.97 -5.22 11.29
C ASP A 72 1.10 -6.21 12.48
N GLY A 73 0.36 -7.31 12.45
CA GLY A 73 0.36 -8.30 13.54
C GLY A 73 -0.53 -7.96 14.73
N ALA A 74 -1.19 -6.80 14.74
CA ALA A 74 -2.05 -6.39 15.85
C ALA A 74 -3.34 -7.21 15.91
N LYS A 75 -3.72 -7.66 17.10
CA LYS A 75 -5.04 -8.25 17.39
C LYS A 75 -6.05 -7.12 17.63
N ARG A 76 -6.51 -6.51 16.55
CA ARG A 76 -7.43 -5.38 16.59
C ARG A 76 -8.88 -5.77 16.35
N GLY A 77 -9.77 -4.98 16.88
CA GLY A 77 -11.20 -5.00 16.58
C GLY A 77 -11.73 -3.59 16.52
N TYR A 78 -13.00 -3.44 16.18
CA TYR A 78 -13.67 -2.15 16.06
C TYR A 78 -15.02 -2.17 16.76
N ILE A 79 -15.32 -1.10 17.48
CA ILE A 79 -16.62 -0.86 18.13
C ILE A 79 -17.25 0.42 17.58
N ASP A 80 -18.56 0.46 17.57
CA ASP A 80 -19.33 1.68 17.27
C ASP A 80 -19.45 2.60 18.48
N ARG A 81 -20.16 3.73 18.31
CA ARG A 81 -20.37 4.72 19.37
C ARG A 81 -21.29 4.24 20.49
N ASP A 82 -22.07 3.19 20.25
CA ASP A 82 -22.97 2.57 21.21
C ASP A 82 -22.28 1.42 21.99
N GLY A 83 -21.01 1.12 21.63
CA GLY A 83 -20.20 0.08 22.26
C GLY A 83 -20.40 -1.31 21.69
N ASN A 84 -21.14 -1.44 20.57
CA ASN A 84 -21.31 -2.72 19.94
C ASN A 84 -20.02 -3.10 19.18
N ILE A 85 -19.63 -4.38 19.28
CA ILE A 85 -18.51 -4.91 18.52
C ILE A 85 -18.96 -5.05 17.07
N VAL A 86 -18.37 -4.23 16.18
CA VAL A 86 -18.59 -4.29 14.74
C VAL A 86 -17.65 -5.29 14.09
N ILE A 87 -16.38 -5.30 14.53
CA ILE A 87 -15.38 -6.27 14.07
C ILE A 87 -14.66 -6.81 15.29
N ASP A 88 -14.69 -8.13 15.45
CA ASP A 88 -14.11 -8.79 16.63
C ASP A 88 -12.60 -8.99 16.48
N SER A 89 -11.85 -8.62 17.51
CA SER A 89 -10.41 -8.89 17.61
C SER A 89 -10.04 -10.37 17.74
N ARG A 90 -11.02 -11.27 17.88
CA ARG A 90 -10.84 -12.73 17.89
C ARG A 90 -10.61 -13.31 16.49
N ASN A 91 -10.94 -12.57 15.42
CA ASN A 91 -10.55 -12.99 14.09
C ASN A 91 -9.04 -13.25 14.00
N ASP A 92 -8.63 -14.18 13.14
CA ASP A 92 -7.21 -14.55 12.98
C ASP A 92 -6.35 -13.34 12.64
N LYS A 93 -6.83 -12.53 11.68
CA LYS A 93 -6.22 -11.26 11.29
C LYS A 93 -7.29 -10.23 10.96
N VAL A 94 -7.05 -8.99 11.33
CA VAL A 94 -7.85 -7.83 10.94
C VAL A 94 -6.85 -6.75 10.48
N TRP A 95 -6.99 -6.29 9.24
CA TRP A 95 -6.15 -5.22 8.70
C TRP A 95 -6.57 -3.84 9.27
N PRO A 96 -5.77 -2.80 9.08
CA PRO A 96 -6.19 -1.44 9.41
C PRO A 96 -7.51 -1.08 8.70
N MET A 97 -8.35 -0.29 9.38
CA MET A 97 -9.60 0.20 8.79
C MET A 97 -9.28 1.25 7.72
N THR A 98 -9.87 1.10 6.58
CA THR A 98 -9.84 2.07 5.50
C THR A 98 -11.16 2.85 5.45
N TRP A 99 -11.26 3.77 4.49
CA TRP A 99 -12.50 4.50 4.25
C TRP A 99 -13.69 3.58 3.91
N TYR A 100 -13.45 2.52 3.15
CA TYR A 100 -14.48 1.56 2.72
C TYR A 100 -14.75 0.46 3.75
N GLY A 101 -13.76 0.07 4.53
CA GLY A 101 -13.84 -1.07 5.43
C GLY A 101 -12.46 -1.68 5.69
N THR A 102 -12.43 -2.96 5.95
CA THR A 102 -11.17 -3.67 6.18
C THR A 102 -11.21 -5.12 5.70
N VAL A 103 -10.04 -5.68 5.46
CA VAL A 103 -9.88 -7.12 5.25
C VAL A 103 -9.87 -7.83 6.59
N ILE A 104 -10.58 -8.92 6.65
CA ILE A 104 -10.51 -9.87 7.77
C ILE A 104 -10.15 -11.26 7.27
N LYS A 105 -9.39 -11.99 8.08
CA LYS A 105 -9.14 -13.41 7.90
C LYS A 105 -9.64 -14.16 9.12
N ASN A 106 -10.43 -15.21 8.90
CA ASN A 106 -10.92 -16.08 9.94
C ASN A 106 -11.02 -17.50 9.41
N ASP A 107 -10.61 -18.51 10.21
CA ASP A 107 -10.56 -19.93 9.81
C ASP A 107 -9.89 -20.14 8.44
N GLY A 108 -8.79 -19.40 8.21
CA GLY A 108 -8.03 -19.48 6.96
C GLY A 108 -8.69 -18.79 5.76
N LYS A 109 -9.91 -18.29 5.88
CA LYS A 109 -10.64 -17.59 4.81
C LYS A 109 -10.50 -16.08 4.94
N THR A 110 -10.24 -15.42 3.82
CA THR A 110 -10.06 -13.97 3.71
C THR A 110 -11.26 -13.34 3.03
N GLY A 111 -11.80 -12.27 3.59
CA GLY A 111 -12.88 -11.48 3.02
C GLY A 111 -12.69 -9.99 3.30
N PHE A 112 -13.49 -9.15 2.68
CA PHE A 112 -13.55 -7.72 2.96
C PHE A 112 -14.89 -7.37 3.58
N VAL A 113 -14.88 -6.65 4.70
CA VAL A 113 -16.07 -6.14 5.36
C VAL A 113 -16.12 -4.63 5.31
N ASN A 114 -17.32 -4.08 5.15
CA ASN A 114 -17.55 -2.64 5.22
C ASN A 114 -17.45 -2.13 6.68
N ARG A 115 -17.61 -0.83 6.87
CA ARG A 115 -17.54 -0.20 8.19
C ARG A 115 -18.69 -0.58 9.14
N LYS A 116 -19.70 -1.33 8.67
CA LYS A 116 -20.78 -1.91 9.49
C LYS A 116 -20.50 -3.36 9.89
N GLY A 117 -19.38 -3.95 9.43
CA GLY A 117 -19.03 -5.34 9.66
C GLY A 117 -19.70 -6.32 8.69
N GLU A 118 -20.36 -5.83 7.65
CA GLU A 118 -21.03 -6.64 6.64
C GLU A 118 -20.03 -7.05 5.54
N TYR A 119 -20.05 -8.32 5.14
CA TYR A 119 -19.20 -8.79 4.05
C TYR A 119 -19.60 -8.17 2.71
N VAL A 120 -18.67 -7.45 2.11
CA VAL A 120 -18.73 -6.96 0.72
C VAL A 120 -18.08 -7.99 -0.20
N ILE A 121 -16.88 -8.48 0.14
CA ILE A 121 -16.26 -9.61 -0.54
C ILE A 121 -16.36 -10.80 0.40
N GLN A 122 -17.05 -11.85 -0.06
CA GLN A 122 -17.29 -13.06 0.74
C GLN A 122 -15.99 -13.78 1.07
N PRO A 123 -15.89 -14.43 2.25
CA PRO A 123 -14.71 -15.16 2.64
C PRO A 123 -14.33 -16.26 1.63
N GLY A 124 -13.11 -16.25 1.17
CA GLY A 124 -12.54 -17.19 0.24
C GLY A 124 -11.10 -17.57 0.59
N ASP A 125 -10.55 -18.49 -0.17
CA ASP A 125 -9.15 -18.89 -0.05
C ASP A 125 -8.29 -17.87 -0.81
N TYR A 126 -8.08 -16.71 -0.18
CA TYR A 126 -7.36 -15.59 -0.79
C TYR A 126 -6.19 -15.15 0.06
N ASP A 127 -5.09 -14.79 -0.60
CA ASP A 127 -4.06 -13.95 -0.02
C ASP A 127 -4.30 -12.49 -0.41
N VAL A 128 -4.01 -11.60 0.52
CA VAL A 128 -4.19 -10.15 0.35
C VAL A 128 -3.00 -9.58 -0.39
N GLY A 129 -3.28 -8.91 -1.49
CA GLY A 129 -2.31 -8.11 -2.22
C GLY A 129 -2.42 -6.63 -1.86
N ASP A 130 -2.50 -5.81 -2.88
CA ASP A 130 -2.49 -4.35 -2.78
C ASP A 130 -3.90 -3.75 -2.73
N LEU A 131 -4.06 -2.58 -2.10
CA LEU A 131 -5.31 -1.84 -2.02
C LEU A 131 -5.13 -0.42 -2.56
N ASP A 132 -5.89 -0.07 -3.58
CA ASP A 132 -6.09 1.30 -4.02
C ASP A 132 -7.32 1.88 -3.30
N GLU A 133 -7.08 2.61 -2.23
CA GLU A 133 -8.14 3.20 -1.43
C GLU A 133 -8.88 4.33 -2.16
N ILE A 134 -8.21 5.01 -3.09
CA ILE A 134 -8.84 6.11 -3.86
C ILE A 134 -9.93 5.57 -4.79
N ASN A 135 -9.63 4.49 -5.49
CA ASN A 135 -10.54 3.88 -6.46
C ASN A 135 -11.36 2.71 -5.87
N GLY A 136 -11.16 2.37 -4.59
CA GLY A 136 -11.87 1.29 -3.92
C GLY A 136 -11.60 -0.09 -4.54
N LEU A 137 -10.35 -0.37 -4.89
CA LEU A 137 -9.93 -1.59 -5.58
C LEU A 137 -8.96 -2.40 -4.73
N LEU A 138 -9.24 -3.68 -4.55
CA LEU A 138 -8.43 -4.62 -3.78
C LEU A 138 -7.89 -5.73 -4.68
N VAL A 139 -6.58 -5.91 -4.67
CA VAL A 139 -5.92 -7.07 -5.28
C VAL A 139 -6.01 -8.24 -4.32
N LEU A 140 -6.58 -9.35 -4.81
CA LEU A 140 -6.56 -10.63 -4.13
C LEU A 140 -5.85 -11.66 -4.99
N LYS A 141 -5.16 -12.59 -4.34
CA LYS A 141 -4.53 -13.74 -4.98
C LYS A 141 -5.28 -15.00 -4.58
N ASP A 142 -5.75 -15.75 -5.55
CA ASP A 142 -6.44 -17.01 -5.33
C ASP A 142 -5.47 -18.08 -4.81
N GLY A 143 -5.77 -18.65 -3.64
CA GLY A 143 -4.90 -19.63 -2.97
C GLY A 143 -4.74 -20.95 -3.72
N LYS A 144 -5.69 -21.28 -4.62
CA LYS A 144 -5.63 -22.51 -5.40
C LYS A 144 -4.76 -22.39 -6.64
N THR A 145 -4.95 -21.29 -7.40
CA THR A 145 -4.25 -21.08 -8.68
C THR A 145 -2.99 -20.24 -8.54
N GLY A 146 -2.83 -19.52 -7.42
CA GLY A 146 -1.77 -18.57 -7.22
C GLY A 146 -1.86 -17.35 -8.14
N LYS A 147 -2.99 -17.14 -8.81
CA LYS A 147 -3.20 -16.00 -9.70
C LYS A 147 -3.87 -14.83 -8.98
N SER A 148 -3.51 -13.63 -9.39
CA SER A 148 -4.05 -12.38 -8.87
C SER A 148 -5.21 -11.86 -9.73
N GLY A 149 -6.18 -11.24 -9.06
CA GLY A 149 -7.32 -10.53 -9.62
C GLY A 149 -7.64 -9.28 -8.82
N ILE A 150 -8.57 -8.45 -9.30
CA ILE A 150 -8.99 -7.23 -8.62
C ILE A 150 -10.48 -7.30 -8.32
N PHE A 151 -10.84 -6.84 -7.12
CA PHE A 151 -12.21 -6.70 -6.64
C PHE A 151 -12.49 -5.25 -6.28
N SER A 152 -13.72 -4.81 -6.53
CA SER A 152 -14.24 -3.57 -5.95
C SER A 152 -14.60 -3.81 -4.48
N VAL A 153 -14.04 -3.00 -3.57
CA VAL A 153 -14.39 -3.05 -2.14
C VAL A 153 -15.70 -2.35 -1.84
N GLU A 154 -16.26 -1.62 -2.80
CA GLU A 154 -17.57 -0.99 -2.69
C GLU A 154 -18.71 -1.95 -3.05
N THR A 155 -18.54 -2.71 -4.14
CA THR A 155 -19.60 -3.56 -4.68
C THR A 155 -19.36 -5.05 -4.44
N GLY A 156 -18.15 -5.47 -4.09
CA GLY A 156 -17.73 -6.87 -4.00
C GLY A 156 -17.55 -7.58 -5.33
N GLN A 157 -17.77 -6.89 -6.45
CA GLN A 157 -17.63 -7.48 -7.76
C GLN A 157 -16.16 -7.69 -8.14
N GLN A 158 -15.88 -8.80 -8.80
CA GLN A 158 -14.58 -9.05 -9.40
C GLN A 158 -14.45 -8.22 -10.68
N VAL A 159 -13.57 -7.20 -10.65
CA VAL A 159 -13.31 -6.28 -11.77
C VAL A 159 -12.31 -6.92 -12.75
N ILE A 160 -11.30 -7.58 -12.23
CA ILE A 160 -10.30 -8.33 -13.01
C ILE A 160 -10.28 -9.77 -12.50
N PRO A 161 -10.50 -10.77 -13.37
CA PRO A 161 -10.49 -12.17 -12.97
C PRO A 161 -9.08 -12.64 -12.58
N PHE A 162 -9.00 -13.74 -11.82
CA PHE A 162 -7.75 -14.38 -11.41
C PHE A 162 -7.02 -14.97 -12.62
N ARG A 163 -6.07 -14.22 -13.21
CA ARG A 163 -5.34 -14.61 -14.43
C ARG A 163 -3.91 -14.10 -14.52
N TYR A 164 -3.50 -13.24 -13.58
CA TYR A 164 -2.16 -12.65 -13.57
C TYR A 164 -1.28 -13.28 -12.49
N ASP A 165 0.02 -13.33 -12.71
CA ASP A 165 0.99 -13.82 -11.74
C ASP A 165 1.17 -12.82 -10.59
N GLY A 166 1.09 -11.53 -10.90
CA GLY A 166 1.12 -10.41 -9.96
C GLY A 166 0.35 -9.21 -10.48
N ILE A 167 -0.19 -8.42 -9.56
CA ILE A 167 -0.84 -7.14 -9.84
C ILE A 167 -0.43 -6.18 -8.73
N THR A 168 -0.03 -4.95 -9.10
CA THR A 168 0.32 -3.86 -8.18
C THR A 168 -0.19 -2.54 -8.73
N PHE A 169 -0.77 -1.70 -7.88
CA PHE A 169 -1.13 -0.34 -8.24
C PHE A 169 0.13 0.52 -8.32
N ALA A 170 0.28 1.25 -9.41
CA ALA A 170 1.49 2.04 -9.67
C ALA A 170 1.26 3.56 -9.55
N GLY A 171 0.11 4.00 -9.05
CA GLY A 171 -0.26 5.41 -9.00
C GLY A 171 -0.68 5.97 -10.37
N SER A 172 -1.16 7.22 -10.40
CA SER A 172 -1.56 7.93 -11.64
C SER A 172 -2.50 7.13 -12.56
N ASP A 173 -3.44 6.38 -12.00
CA ASP A 173 -4.33 5.45 -12.72
C ASP A 173 -3.55 4.38 -13.54
N ARG A 174 -2.41 3.95 -13.03
CA ARG A 174 -1.56 2.91 -13.64
C ARG A 174 -1.55 1.65 -12.79
N LEU A 175 -1.50 0.54 -13.48
CA LEU A 175 -1.48 -0.80 -12.92
C LEU A 175 -0.32 -1.57 -13.54
N VAL A 176 0.54 -2.13 -12.71
CA VAL A 176 1.58 -3.06 -13.15
C VAL A 176 1.04 -4.48 -13.00
N VAL A 177 1.03 -5.23 -14.08
CA VAL A 177 0.64 -6.64 -14.06
C VAL A 177 1.80 -7.52 -14.54
N GLU A 178 1.92 -8.67 -13.93
CA GLU A 178 2.87 -9.70 -14.33
C GLU A 178 2.14 -10.89 -14.92
N LYS A 179 2.59 -11.34 -16.09
CA LYS A 179 2.06 -12.53 -16.74
C LYS A 179 3.11 -13.16 -17.64
N ASN A 180 3.35 -14.46 -17.46
CA ASN A 180 4.24 -15.25 -18.33
C ASN A 180 5.65 -14.63 -18.50
N GLY A 181 6.25 -14.12 -17.42
CA GLY A 181 7.59 -13.54 -17.47
C GLY A 181 7.65 -12.11 -18.04
N VAL A 182 6.51 -11.49 -18.31
CA VAL A 182 6.40 -10.10 -18.76
C VAL A 182 5.72 -9.26 -17.71
N ARG A 183 6.30 -8.10 -17.42
CA ARG A 183 5.72 -7.05 -16.57
C ARG A 183 5.22 -5.93 -17.46
N SER A 184 3.96 -5.57 -17.33
CA SER A 184 3.31 -4.60 -18.21
C SER A 184 2.64 -3.50 -17.39
N LEU A 185 2.84 -2.25 -17.82
CA LEU A 185 2.17 -1.06 -17.28
C LEU A 185 0.88 -0.85 -18.07
N TYR A 186 -0.25 -0.89 -17.38
CA TYR A 186 -1.57 -0.66 -17.95
C TYR A 186 -2.12 0.69 -17.51
N ASN A 187 -2.82 1.34 -18.43
CA ASN A 187 -3.71 2.44 -18.11
C ASN A 187 -5.05 1.87 -17.64
N MET A 188 -5.42 2.15 -16.40
CA MET A 188 -6.65 1.61 -15.78
C MET A 188 -7.93 2.11 -16.45
N ARG A 189 -7.91 3.32 -17.02
CA ARG A 189 -9.09 3.91 -17.69
C ARG A 189 -9.34 3.30 -19.06
N THR A 190 -8.30 3.02 -19.81
CA THR A 190 -8.41 2.48 -21.18
C THR A 190 -8.34 0.95 -21.22
N GLY A 191 -7.75 0.32 -20.20
CA GLY A 191 -7.51 -1.12 -20.13
C GLY A 191 -6.39 -1.62 -21.07
N TYR A 192 -5.62 -0.72 -21.68
CA TYR A 192 -4.52 -1.07 -22.57
C TYR A 192 -3.16 -0.99 -21.89
N SER A 193 -2.27 -1.89 -22.26
CA SER A 193 -0.84 -1.82 -21.91
C SER A 193 -0.20 -0.65 -22.65
N VAL A 194 0.53 0.18 -21.92
CA VAL A 194 1.29 1.33 -22.47
C VAL A 194 2.79 1.07 -22.51
N PHE A 195 3.28 0.12 -21.71
CA PHE A 195 4.69 -0.23 -21.63
C PHE A 195 4.86 -1.68 -21.16
N SER A 196 5.91 -2.36 -21.60
CA SER A 196 6.19 -3.73 -21.14
C SER A 196 7.68 -4.02 -21.12
N VAL A 197 8.09 -4.74 -20.09
CA VAL A 197 9.47 -5.22 -19.88
C VAL A 197 9.44 -6.66 -19.37
N SER A 198 10.60 -7.31 -19.33
CA SER A 198 10.72 -8.60 -18.67
C SER A 198 10.60 -8.46 -17.14
N THR A 199 10.23 -9.53 -16.42
CA THR A 199 9.99 -9.47 -14.97
C THR A 199 11.24 -9.27 -14.13
N ASP A 200 12.44 -9.33 -14.71
CA ASP A 200 13.69 -8.93 -14.05
C ASP A 200 13.92 -7.41 -14.01
N MET A 201 13.10 -6.64 -14.77
CA MET A 201 13.03 -5.18 -14.67
C MET A 201 11.95 -4.77 -13.67
N THR A 202 12.23 -3.76 -12.88
CA THR A 202 11.26 -3.11 -11.98
C THR A 202 10.70 -1.87 -12.64
N ILE A 203 9.41 -1.65 -12.54
CA ILE A 203 8.74 -0.39 -12.84
C ILE A 203 8.37 0.21 -11.49
N ASP A 204 9.00 1.32 -11.13
CA ASP A 204 8.68 2.01 -9.90
C ASP A 204 7.31 2.70 -9.97
N PRO A 205 6.69 3.00 -8.84
CA PRO A 205 5.41 3.68 -8.83
C PRO A 205 5.54 5.17 -9.20
N PHE A 206 4.47 5.71 -9.81
CA PHE A 206 4.29 7.14 -10.06
C PHE A 206 3.79 7.81 -8.78
N LEU A 207 4.68 8.30 -7.95
CA LEU A 207 4.32 8.81 -6.62
C LEU A 207 3.85 10.28 -6.65
N HIS A 208 4.73 11.18 -7.04
CA HIS A 208 4.48 12.64 -7.00
C HIS A 208 4.37 13.25 -8.39
N ASP A 209 4.66 12.46 -9.41
CA ASP A 209 4.76 12.93 -10.79
C ASP A 209 4.18 11.88 -11.76
N ARG A 210 4.06 12.25 -13.02
CA ARG A 210 3.72 11.33 -14.13
C ARG A 210 4.98 10.72 -14.76
N LEU A 211 6.05 10.66 -14.00
CA LEU A 211 7.37 10.14 -14.36
C LEU A 211 7.78 9.07 -13.35
N THR A 212 8.44 8.03 -13.84
CA THR A 212 8.99 7.00 -12.97
C THR A 212 10.23 6.37 -13.55
N TRP A 213 10.95 5.63 -12.70
CA TRP A 213 12.09 4.83 -13.07
C TRP A 213 11.69 3.42 -13.45
N VAL A 214 12.41 2.88 -14.42
CA VAL A 214 12.44 1.46 -14.75
C VAL A 214 13.89 1.01 -14.67
N HIS A 215 14.16 -0.08 -13.94
CA HIS A 215 15.53 -0.50 -13.71
C HIS A 215 15.65 -2.01 -13.45
N ARG A 216 16.86 -2.56 -13.58
CA ARG A 216 17.20 -3.94 -13.22
C ARG A 216 18.09 -3.92 -11.97
N GLY A 217 17.50 -4.17 -10.77
CA GLY A 217 18.24 -4.00 -9.53
C GLY A 217 18.80 -2.57 -9.42
N SER A 218 20.12 -2.42 -9.30
CA SER A 218 20.82 -1.12 -9.28
C SER A 218 21.48 -0.78 -10.62
N SER A 219 20.89 -1.18 -11.74
CA SER A 219 21.45 -0.96 -13.06
C SER A 219 20.36 -0.76 -14.14
N ASN A 220 20.76 -0.35 -15.33
CA ASN A 220 19.89 -0.16 -16.49
C ASN A 220 18.71 0.77 -16.18
N TYR A 221 19.00 1.93 -15.61
CA TYR A 221 18.00 2.93 -15.27
C TYR A 221 17.44 3.61 -16.52
N GLU A 222 16.13 3.64 -16.64
CA GLU A 222 15.39 4.37 -17.67
C GLU A 222 14.31 5.23 -17.00
N VAL A 223 14.05 6.39 -17.57
CA VAL A 223 12.90 7.24 -17.18
C VAL A 223 11.78 7.02 -18.19
N ILE A 224 10.60 6.69 -17.69
CA ILE A 224 9.39 6.64 -18.51
C ILE A 224 8.35 7.63 -17.97
N ASN A 225 7.48 8.11 -18.87
CA ASN A 225 6.25 8.78 -18.44
C ASN A 225 5.10 7.77 -18.29
N ASP A 226 3.97 8.25 -17.80
CA ASP A 226 2.78 7.44 -17.56
C ASP A 226 2.09 6.95 -18.85
N GLN A 227 2.53 7.41 -20.03
CA GLN A 227 2.14 6.88 -21.34
C GLN A 227 3.11 5.80 -21.88
N GLY A 228 4.12 5.43 -21.07
CA GLY A 228 5.12 4.42 -21.44
C GLY A 228 6.19 4.91 -22.43
N GLN A 229 6.32 6.22 -22.63
CA GLN A 229 7.39 6.76 -23.46
C GLN A 229 8.69 6.81 -22.66
N ILE A 230 9.77 6.26 -23.21
CA ILE A 230 11.11 6.37 -22.62
C ILE A 230 11.65 7.77 -22.93
N LEU A 231 11.95 8.53 -21.88
CA LEU A 231 12.48 9.91 -21.98
C LEU A 231 14.00 9.93 -21.84
N PHE A 232 14.54 8.99 -21.08
CA PHE A 232 15.98 8.85 -20.82
C PHE A 232 16.34 7.38 -20.61
N ALA A 233 17.55 6.99 -21.00
CA ALA A 233 18.13 5.68 -20.67
C ALA A 233 19.60 5.87 -20.29
N ASP A 234 20.01 5.34 -19.13
CA ASP A 234 21.39 5.35 -18.65
C ASP A 234 22.22 4.28 -19.38
N LYS A 235 22.71 4.66 -20.57
CA LYS A 235 23.53 3.78 -21.44
C LYS A 235 24.94 3.54 -20.89
N ASP A 236 25.42 4.47 -20.08
CA ASP A 236 26.77 4.40 -19.53
C ASP A 236 26.84 3.69 -18.18
N GLY A 237 25.68 3.32 -17.61
CA GLY A 237 25.59 2.62 -16.34
C GLY A 237 26.12 3.46 -15.15
N LEU A 238 25.91 4.76 -15.18
CA LEU A 238 26.40 5.69 -14.17
C LEU A 238 25.51 5.77 -12.94
N ILE A 239 24.22 5.45 -13.09
CA ILE A 239 23.24 5.55 -12.02
C ILE A 239 23.31 4.31 -11.12
N GLU A 240 23.55 4.52 -9.83
CA GLU A 240 23.62 3.50 -8.80
C GLU A 240 22.30 3.37 -8.04
N GLU A 241 21.59 4.50 -7.86
CA GLU A 241 20.33 4.59 -7.12
C GLU A 241 19.57 5.83 -7.56
N ALA A 242 18.25 5.77 -7.59
CA ALA A 242 17.39 6.89 -7.93
C ALA A 242 16.18 6.93 -7.00
N ARG A 243 15.73 8.11 -6.65
CA ARG A 243 14.53 8.39 -5.87
C ARG A 243 13.35 8.72 -6.78
N PRO A 244 12.11 8.66 -6.30
CA PRO A 244 10.94 9.05 -7.09
C PRO A 244 11.06 10.47 -7.65
N PHE A 245 10.43 10.68 -8.80
CA PHE A 245 10.32 12.01 -9.38
C PHE A 245 9.38 12.90 -8.57
N SER A 246 9.75 14.17 -8.42
CA SER A 246 8.92 15.25 -7.89
C SER A 246 9.16 16.50 -8.72
N HIS A 247 8.08 17.11 -9.23
CA HIS A 247 8.14 18.34 -10.05
C HIS A 247 9.08 18.23 -11.28
N GLY A 248 9.16 17.03 -11.88
CA GLY A 248 10.02 16.78 -13.06
C GLY A 248 11.48 16.46 -12.75
N TYR A 249 11.86 16.34 -11.47
CA TYR A 249 13.22 16.07 -11.03
C TYR A 249 13.28 14.84 -10.12
N SER A 250 14.44 14.18 -10.13
CA SER A 250 14.74 13.06 -9.23
C SER A 250 16.10 13.26 -8.57
N ALA A 251 16.21 12.88 -7.31
CA ALA A 251 17.51 12.71 -6.65
C ALA A 251 18.13 11.39 -7.15
N VAL A 252 19.34 11.49 -7.67
CA VAL A 252 20.04 10.38 -8.33
C VAL A 252 21.45 10.26 -7.79
N LYS A 253 21.85 9.02 -7.48
CA LYS A 253 23.18 8.70 -6.99
C LYS A 253 24.06 8.19 -8.12
N ALA A 254 25.23 8.79 -8.27
CA ALA A 254 26.26 8.38 -9.18
C ALA A 254 27.63 8.56 -8.53
N LYS A 255 28.54 7.60 -8.71
CA LYS A 255 29.88 7.60 -8.09
C LYS A 255 29.85 7.82 -6.57
N GLY A 256 28.87 7.17 -5.91
CA GLY A 256 28.68 7.24 -4.45
C GLY A 256 28.14 8.57 -3.93
N LYS A 257 27.73 9.52 -4.79
CA LYS A 257 27.23 10.85 -4.43
C LYS A 257 25.88 11.13 -5.04
N TRP A 258 25.06 11.90 -4.32
CA TRP A 258 23.74 12.34 -4.76
C TRP A 258 23.79 13.67 -5.50
N GLY A 259 23.01 13.78 -6.55
CA GLY A 259 22.73 15.00 -7.32
C GLY A 259 21.25 15.07 -7.70
N ILE A 260 20.87 16.05 -8.50
CA ILE A 260 19.50 16.23 -9.02
C ILE A 260 19.56 16.15 -10.54
N MET A 261 18.67 15.34 -11.11
CA MET A 261 18.56 15.11 -12.55
C MET A 261 17.11 15.36 -13.01
N ASP A 262 16.93 15.92 -14.20
CA ASP A 262 15.62 16.00 -14.84
C ASP A 262 15.26 14.71 -15.60
N ALA A 263 14.03 14.64 -16.12
CA ALA A 263 13.55 13.48 -16.84
C ALA A 263 14.28 13.19 -18.16
N SER A 264 15.06 14.13 -18.69
CA SER A 264 15.88 13.96 -19.91
C SER A 264 17.29 13.43 -19.62
N GLY A 265 17.61 13.20 -18.34
CA GLY A 265 18.95 12.79 -17.93
C GLY A 265 19.95 13.91 -17.73
N LYS A 266 19.50 15.18 -17.78
CA LYS A 266 20.36 16.33 -17.58
C LYS A 266 20.51 16.63 -16.09
N TRP A 267 21.74 16.76 -15.62
CA TRP A 267 22.03 17.15 -14.26
C TRP A 267 21.69 18.64 -14.02
N LEU A 268 20.76 18.90 -13.10
CA LEU A 268 20.52 20.22 -12.53
C LEU A 268 21.55 20.52 -11.43
N VAL A 269 21.86 19.53 -10.61
CA VAL A 269 22.88 19.56 -9.57
C VAL A 269 23.77 18.33 -9.74
N GLN A 270 25.07 18.54 -9.91
CA GLN A 270 26.04 17.46 -10.04
C GLN A 270 26.08 16.58 -8.79
N PRO A 271 26.42 15.26 -8.90
CA PRO A 271 26.45 14.34 -7.78
C PRO A 271 27.65 14.62 -6.86
N VAL A 272 27.44 15.47 -5.87
CA VAL A 272 28.47 15.90 -4.90
C VAL A 272 28.06 15.72 -3.43
N TYR A 273 26.77 15.48 -3.16
CA TYR A 273 26.20 15.38 -1.81
C TYR A 273 26.27 13.96 -1.25
N GLN A 274 26.37 13.84 0.08
CA GLN A 274 26.33 12.52 0.76
C GLN A 274 24.90 11.97 0.80
N ASP A 275 23.93 12.84 0.96
CA ASP A 275 22.50 12.55 0.92
C ASP A 275 21.75 13.77 0.39
N LEU A 276 20.64 13.54 -0.33
CA LEU A 276 19.83 14.59 -0.93
C LEU A 276 18.42 14.07 -1.20
N ASP A 277 17.41 14.83 -0.85
CA ASP A 277 16.01 14.55 -1.19
C ASP A 277 15.36 15.78 -1.82
N ILE A 278 14.28 15.57 -2.57
CA ILE A 278 13.47 16.61 -3.19
C ILE A 278 12.13 16.62 -2.44
N LEU A 279 11.84 17.75 -1.77
CA LEU A 279 10.61 17.96 -1.01
C LEU A 279 9.44 18.37 -1.92
#